data_52ef42b7b372dd9a97ee17bd4cb8d7aa
#
_entry.id   52ef42b7b372dd9a97ee17bd4cb8d7aa
#
_cell.length_a   1.000
_cell.length_b   1.000
_cell.length_c   1.000
_cell.angle_alpha   90.00
_cell.angle_beta   90.00
_cell.angle_gamma   90.00
#
_symmetry.space_group_name_H-M   'P 1'
#
loop_
_entity.id
_entity.type
_entity.pdbx_description
1 polymer ?
#
loop_
_entity_poly.entity_id
_entity_poly.type
_entity_poly.pdbx_seq_one_letter_code
_entity_poly.pdbx_strand_id
1 'polypeptide(L)'
;MLKPWLLLGLAVAGIVLFVSGCQSAPAASPTATKPAAAPTTQAAPATAAAPTAVPTQAAAPAAKVDYPTRPIEMLVPFGAGGAADVAARKIAAMVEKDLGQPIQISNVTGAGGAVAYQQVKNSKPDGYKLLWTSAALATLPAQGNIDFGYEAYDHVALVSAETVTLTVAADSPWKTLKDFLADAKSRSKPVTVGNSGIGSFTHLSAAAISQAAGVPFTHIAFGTGLAVTNLIGGHIDASVQHPAEILAAYKGGQVRMLTVSSDQRIPAFKDVPTLKEQGINLMLEQWRGVSVAKGTPKPILDRLEAAFLKAAKSDEWVQYCESVGAVAKPMVSTDFTKFVAEQDKQIRDLAKTVQTETK
;
A
#
# COMPACT_ATOMS: atom_id res chain seq x y z
N MET A 1 34.75 -40.17 -33.61
CA MET A 1 33.60 -40.93 -34.20
C MET A 1 32.43 -39.99 -34.29
N LEU A 2 32.04 -39.69 -35.48
CA LEU A 2 30.91 -38.84 -35.83
C LEU A 2 29.57 -39.50 -35.58
N LYS A 3 28.54 -38.76 -35.22
CA LYS A 3 27.22 -38.87 -35.85
C LYS A 3 26.32 -37.69 -35.51
N PRO A 4 25.71 -37.06 -36.51
CA PRO A 4 24.72 -35.99 -36.43
C PRO A 4 23.29 -36.56 -36.61
N TRP A 5 22.27 -35.92 -36.12
CA TRP A 5 20.84 -36.12 -36.50
C TRP A 5 20.09 -34.87 -36.07
N LEU A 6 19.36 -34.22 -36.81
CA LEU A 6 18.48 -34.23 -37.99
C LEU A 6 17.44 -33.16 -37.72
N LEU A 7 17.38 -32.22 -38.65
CA LEU A 7 16.36 -31.19 -38.82
C LEU A 7 14.97 -31.85 -39.03
N LEU A 8 13.94 -31.33 -38.37
CA LEU A 8 12.56 -31.50 -38.82
C LEU A 8 11.85 -30.14 -38.79
N GLY A 9 11.72 -29.54 -39.94
CA GLY A 9 10.88 -28.37 -40.16
C GLY A 9 9.44 -28.81 -40.34
N LEU A 10 8.51 -28.06 -39.79
CA LEU A 10 7.09 -28.11 -40.11
C LEU A 10 6.63 -26.70 -40.42
N ALA A 11 6.38 -26.49 -41.72
CA ALA A 11 5.64 -25.34 -42.24
C ALA A 11 4.16 -25.54 -41.94
N VAL A 12 3.50 -24.52 -41.38
CA VAL A 12 2.05 -24.44 -41.37
C VAL A 12 1.60 -23.19 -42.09
N ALA A 13 0.86 -23.45 -43.14
CA ALA A 13 0.31 -22.51 -44.09
C ALA A 13 -0.68 -21.53 -43.49
N GLY A 14 -0.66 -20.29 -43.98
CA GLY A 14 -1.63 -19.27 -43.64
C GLY A 14 -3.01 -19.56 -44.24
N ILE A 15 -4.02 -19.18 -43.46
CA ILE A 15 -5.39 -18.96 -43.96
C ILE A 15 -5.73 -17.50 -43.70
N VAL A 16 -5.78 -16.74 -44.81
CA VAL A 16 -6.33 -15.38 -44.84
C VAL A 16 -7.81 -15.50 -45.06
N LEU A 17 -8.62 -15.08 -44.12
CA LEU A 17 -10.06 -14.88 -44.30
C LEU A 17 -10.36 -13.38 -44.40
N PHE A 18 -10.70 -12.99 -45.64
CA PHE A 18 -11.36 -11.73 -45.93
C PHE A 18 -12.79 -11.77 -45.47
N VAL A 19 -13.19 -10.81 -44.63
CA VAL A 19 -14.60 -10.50 -44.41
C VAL A 19 -14.82 -9.05 -44.80
N SER A 20 -15.70 -8.94 -45.84
CA SER A 20 -16.12 -7.69 -46.43
C SER A 20 -16.92 -6.80 -45.49
N GLY A 21 -16.76 -5.49 -45.72
CA GLY A 21 -17.41 -4.43 -44.98
C GLY A 21 -18.94 -4.35 -45.16
N CYS A 22 -19.55 -3.78 -44.17
CA CYS A 22 -20.81 -3.06 -44.27
C CYS A 22 -20.63 -1.67 -43.66
N GLN A 23 -20.66 -0.67 -44.53
CA GLN A 23 -20.80 0.74 -44.16
C GLN A 23 -22.26 0.99 -43.78
N SER A 24 -22.50 1.54 -42.60
CA SER A 24 -23.76 2.12 -42.21
C SER A 24 -23.61 3.63 -42.10
N ALA A 25 -24.50 4.35 -42.77
CA ALA A 25 -24.56 5.80 -42.85
C ALA A 25 -25.00 6.45 -41.54
N PRO A 26 -24.67 7.74 -41.33
CA PRO A 26 -24.98 8.44 -40.08
C PRO A 26 -26.45 8.88 -40.00
N ALA A 27 -27.06 8.64 -38.85
CA ALA A 27 -28.39 9.10 -38.52
C ALA A 27 -28.37 10.58 -38.06
N ALA A 28 -29.31 11.34 -38.58
CA ALA A 28 -29.49 12.76 -38.33
C ALA A 28 -29.94 13.09 -36.89
N SER A 29 -29.38 14.19 -36.36
CA SER A 29 -29.79 14.78 -35.09
C SER A 29 -31.19 15.39 -35.15
N PRO A 30 -32.05 15.27 -34.12
CA PRO A 30 -33.28 16.03 -34.02
C PRO A 30 -33.03 17.44 -33.48
N THR A 31 -33.66 18.36 -34.15
CA THR A 31 -33.73 19.81 -33.91
C THR A 31 -34.37 20.12 -32.55
N ALA A 32 -33.73 20.94 -31.73
CA ALA A 32 -34.29 21.42 -30.47
C ALA A 32 -35.40 22.46 -30.70
N THR A 33 -36.59 22.16 -30.22
CA THR A 33 -37.74 23.09 -30.20
C THR A 33 -37.70 23.90 -28.89
N LYS A 34 -37.70 25.24 -29.02
CA LYS A 34 -37.75 26.24 -27.99
C LYS A 34 -39.09 26.23 -27.24
N PRO A 35 -39.19 26.16 -25.90
CA PRO A 35 -40.45 26.38 -25.19
C PRO A 35 -40.82 27.88 -25.08
N ALA A 36 -42.10 28.12 -25.24
CA ALA A 36 -42.73 29.45 -25.14
C ALA A 36 -42.81 29.93 -23.68
N ALA A 37 -42.76 31.24 -23.50
CA ALA A 37 -42.86 31.93 -22.24
C ALA A 37 -44.24 31.78 -21.57
N ALA A 38 -44.29 31.50 -20.26
CA ALA A 38 -45.48 31.54 -19.42
C ALA A 38 -45.65 32.93 -18.77
N PRO A 39 -46.88 33.36 -18.46
CA PRO A 39 -47.15 34.70 -17.99
C PRO A 39 -46.82 34.93 -16.50
N THR A 40 -46.38 36.13 -16.23
CA THR A 40 -46.01 36.64 -14.91
C THR A 40 -47.26 36.84 -14.05
N THR A 41 -47.38 36.13 -12.94
CA THR A 41 -48.41 36.39 -11.93
C THR A 41 -47.79 37.20 -10.79
N GLN A 42 -48.37 38.35 -10.50
CA GLN A 42 -47.99 39.34 -9.51
C GLN A 42 -48.26 38.80 -8.10
N ALA A 43 -47.22 38.72 -7.24
CA ALA A 43 -47.33 38.27 -5.87
C ALA A 43 -47.78 39.40 -4.93
N ALA A 44 -48.76 39.13 -4.09
CA ALA A 44 -49.17 39.99 -2.98
C ALA A 44 -48.23 39.84 -1.79
N PRO A 45 -48.08 40.81 -0.89
CA PRO A 45 -47.11 40.83 0.19
C PRO A 45 -47.48 39.82 1.29
N ALA A 46 -46.51 38.95 1.61
CA ALA A 46 -46.64 37.98 2.70
C ALA A 46 -46.31 38.59 4.06
N THR A 47 -47.25 38.43 4.98
CA THR A 47 -47.15 38.81 6.38
C THR A 47 -46.04 37.93 7.06
N ALA A 48 -45.14 38.59 7.84
CA ALA A 48 -44.08 37.94 8.57
C ALA A 48 -44.64 36.96 9.62
N ALA A 49 -44.35 35.67 9.45
CA ALA A 49 -44.58 34.65 10.45
C ALA A 49 -43.33 34.52 11.37
N ALA A 50 -43.57 34.42 12.67
CA ALA A 50 -42.54 34.25 13.71
C ALA A 50 -41.78 32.92 13.54
N PRO A 51 -40.51 32.84 13.98
CA PRO A 51 -39.72 31.60 13.83
C PRO A 51 -40.26 30.49 14.73
N THR A 52 -40.79 29.46 14.11
CA THR A 52 -41.16 28.21 14.80
C THR A 52 -39.88 27.46 15.17
N ALA A 53 -39.69 27.22 16.47
CA ALA A 53 -38.56 26.42 16.99
C ALA A 53 -38.60 25.02 16.36
N VAL A 54 -37.52 24.67 15.65
CA VAL A 54 -37.29 23.32 15.13
C VAL A 54 -37.06 22.40 16.34
N PRO A 55 -37.83 21.34 16.55
CA PRO A 55 -37.56 20.41 17.61
C PRO A 55 -36.22 19.73 17.35
N THR A 56 -35.30 19.86 18.29
CA THR A 56 -34.04 19.12 18.33
C THR A 56 -34.39 17.63 18.39
N GLN A 57 -34.28 16.96 17.25
CA GLN A 57 -34.48 15.53 17.18
C GLN A 57 -33.36 14.85 17.95
N ALA A 58 -33.67 14.32 19.13
CA ALA A 58 -32.75 13.50 19.91
C ALA A 58 -32.28 12.35 19.04
N ALA A 59 -30.95 12.17 18.92
CA ALA A 59 -30.36 11.08 18.18
C ALA A 59 -30.93 9.74 18.68
N ALA A 60 -31.59 9.01 17.81
CA ALA A 60 -32.09 7.68 18.10
C ALA A 60 -30.91 6.80 18.56
N PRO A 61 -31.07 5.90 19.56
CA PRO A 61 -30.03 4.97 19.97
C PRO A 61 -29.59 4.18 18.72
N ALA A 62 -28.27 4.09 18.50
CA ALA A 62 -27.72 3.32 17.40
C ALA A 62 -28.27 1.90 17.43
N ALA A 63 -29.01 1.50 16.40
CA ALA A 63 -29.55 0.16 16.26
C ALA A 63 -28.39 -0.84 16.38
N LYS A 64 -28.49 -1.80 17.28
CA LYS A 64 -27.52 -2.90 17.39
C LYS A 64 -27.54 -3.63 16.05
N VAL A 65 -26.45 -3.50 15.29
CA VAL A 65 -26.28 -4.25 14.05
C VAL A 65 -25.81 -5.65 14.43
N ASP A 66 -26.54 -6.65 13.96
CA ASP A 66 -26.11 -8.06 14.05
C ASP A 66 -24.99 -8.30 13.01
N TYR A 67 -23.79 -7.90 13.35
CA TYR A 67 -22.60 -7.96 12.50
C TYR A 67 -21.34 -8.21 13.39
N PRO A 68 -20.46 -9.14 12.95
CA PRO A 68 -20.59 -10.08 11.83
C PRO A 68 -21.37 -11.35 12.21
N THR A 69 -22.13 -11.92 11.28
CA THR A 69 -22.88 -13.19 11.44
C THR A 69 -22.26 -14.37 10.70
N ARG A 70 -21.20 -14.11 9.91
CA ARG A 70 -20.48 -15.08 9.10
C ARG A 70 -18.99 -14.70 9.01
N PRO A 71 -18.11 -15.60 8.56
CA PRO A 71 -16.71 -15.28 8.35
C PRO A 71 -16.49 -14.04 7.47
N ILE A 72 -15.46 -13.28 7.84
CA ILE A 72 -15.00 -12.09 7.10
C ILE A 72 -13.78 -12.49 6.28
N GLU A 73 -13.66 -12.00 5.05
CA GLU A 73 -12.46 -12.16 4.22
C GLU A 73 -11.60 -10.90 4.30
N MET A 74 -10.29 -11.05 4.55
CA MET A 74 -9.33 -9.94 4.45
C MET A 74 -8.34 -10.21 3.34
N LEU A 75 -8.35 -9.36 2.31
CA LEU A 75 -7.40 -9.43 1.21
C LEU A 75 -6.08 -8.75 1.59
N VAL A 76 -5.00 -9.50 1.46
CA VAL A 76 -3.62 -9.01 1.62
C VAL A 76 -3.00 -8.88 0.22
N PRO A 77 -2.60 -7.65 -0.21
CA PRO A 77 -2.13 -7.39 -1.57
C PRO A 77 -0.76 -7.98 -1.91
N PHE A 78 -0.16 -8.73 -0.98
CA PHE A 78 1.21 -9.24 -1.08
C PHE A 78 1.28 -10.74 -0.83
N GLY A 79 2.43 -11.34 -1.21
CA GLY A 79 2.66 -12.77 -1.07
C GLY A 79 2.62 -13.26 0.39
N ALA A 80 2.24 -14.51 0.56
CA ALA A 80 2.23 -15.19 1.86
C ALA A 80 3.64 -15.24 2.47
N GLY A 81 3.72 -15.13 3.80
CA GLY A 81 4.97 -15.14 4.56
C GLY A 81 5.75 -13.82 4.57
N GLY A 82 5.35 -12.82 3.77
CA GLY A 82 5.92 -11.47 3.84
C GLY A 82 5.44 -10.68 5.06
N ALA A 83 6.11 -9.56 5.36
CA ALA A 83 5.79 -8.72 6.51
C ALA A 83 4.30 -8.32 6.59
N ALA A 84 3.70 -8.00 5.44
CA ALA A 84 2.28 -7.65 5.36
C ALA A 84 1.36 -8.82 5.74
N ASP A 85 1.66 -10.03 5.26
CA ASP A 85 0.86 -11.23 5.53
C ASP A 85 0.94 -11.66 6.99
N VAL A 86 2.16 -11.69 7.54
CA VAL A 86 2.39 -12.06 8.95
C VAL A 86 1.69 -11.10 9.90
N ALA A 87 1.79 -9.78 9.64
CA ALA A 87 1.12 -8.76 10.42
C ALA A 87 -0.42 -8.87 10.33
N ALA A 88 -0.96 -9.06 9.11
CA ALA A 88 -2.39 -9.23 8.89
C ALA A 88 -2.94 -10.45 9.63
N ARG A 89 -2.27 -11.60 9.56
CA ARG A 89 -2.67 -12.83 10.29
C ARG A 89 -2.61 -12.64 11.80
N LYS A 90 -1.57 -11.96 12.30
CA LYS A 90 -1.43 -11.70 13.73
C LYS A 90 -2.58 -10.85 14.26
N ILE A 91 -2.89 -9.73 13.64
CA ILE A 91 -3.96 -8.86 14.11
C ILE A 91 -5.35 -9.48 13.87
N ALA A 92 -5.56 -10.20 12.76
CA ALA A 92 -6.81 -10.91 12.48
C ALA A 92 -7.15 -11.88 13.60
N ALA A 93 -6.21 -12.73 14.02
CA ALA A 93 -6.39 -13.68 15.12
C ALA A 93 -6.75 -13.02 16.47
N MET A 94 -6.34 -11.77 16.67
CA MET A 94 -6.71 -11.00 17.86
C MET A 94 -8.12 -10.40 17.75
N VAL A 95 -8.45 -9.89 16.55
CA VAL A 95 -9.75 -9.27 16.25
C VAL A 95 -10.88 -10.31 16.22
N GLU A 96 -10.62 -11.51 15.73
CA GLU A 96 -11.56 -12.64 15.74
C GLU A 96 -12.14 -12.92 17.13
N LYS A 97 -11.31 -12.83 18.17
CA LYS A 97 -11.73 -13.02 19.57
C LYS A 97 -12.79 -12.01 20.02
N ASP A 98 -12.73 -10.80 19.47
CA ASP A 98 -13.69 -9.73 19.78
C ASP A 98 -14.95 -9.80 18.90
N LEU A 99 -14.78 -10.08 17.61
CA LEU A 99 -15.88 -10.13 16.65
C LEU A 99 -16.72 -11.42 16.75
N GLY A 100 -16.15 -12.50 17.29
CA GLY A 100 -16.82 -13.80 17.41
C GLY A 100 -16.96 -14.53 16.05
N GLN A 101 -16.29 -14.04 15.01
CA GLN A 101 -16.25 -14.64 13.67
C GLN A 101 -14.83 -14.67 13.14
N PRO A 102 -14.43 -15.70 12.39
CA PRO A 102 -13.10 -15.78 11.81
C PRO A 102 -12.85 -14.75 10.73
N ILE A 103 -11.61 -14.27 10.63
CA ILE A 103 -11.11 -13.42 9.55
C ILE A 103 -10.18 -14.24 8.66
N GLN A 104 -10.67 -14.66 7.51
CA GLN A 104 -9.92 -15.47 6.55
C GLN A 104 -8.97 -14.59 5.74
N ILE A 105 -7.67 -14.86 5.81
CA ILE A 105 -6.66 -14.12 5.06
C ILE A 105 -6.48 -14.73 3.67
N SER A 106 -6.70 -13.90 2.64
CA SER A 106 -6.50 -14.25 1.22
C SER A 106 -5.36 -13.38 0.65
N ASN A 107 -4.25 -14.01 0.24
CA ASN A 107 -3.17 -13.31 -0.43
C ASN A 107 -3.51 -13.12 -1.91
N VAL A 108 -3.78 -11.89 -2.33
CA VAL A 108 -4.16 -11.53 -3.71
C VAL A 108 -3.09 -10.64 -4.30
N THR A 109 -2.13 -11.26 -4.99
CA THR A 109 -0.99 -10.59 -5.61
C THR A 109 -1.32 -10.13 -7.04
N GLY A 110 -0.44 -9.32 -7.63
CA GLY A 110 -0.51 -8.86 -9.02
C GLY A 110 -0.51 -7.34 -9.15
N ALA A 111 0.20 -6.85 -10.14
CA ALA A 111 0.36 -5.42 -10.45
C ALA A 111 0.66 -4.54 -9.22
N GLY A 112 1.65 -4.97 -8.38
CA GLY A 112 2.00 -4.25 -7.15
C GLY A 112 0.94 -4.30 -6.05
N GLY A 113 -0.05 -5.18 -6.15
CA GLY A 113 -1.19 -5.29 -5.24
C GLY A 113 -2.52 -4.76 -5.83
N ALA A 114 -2.48 -4.11 -6.99
CA ALA A 114 -3.65 -3.47 -7.62
C ALA A 114 -4.87 -4.41 -7.71
N VAL A 115 -4.65 -5.72 -7.93
CA VAL A 115 -5.73 -6.72 -8.01
C VAL A 115 -6.54 -6.78 -6.72
N ALA A 116 -5.90 -6.83 -5.56
CA ALA A 116 -6.58 -6.85 -4.26
C ALA A 116 -7.37 -5.56 -4.03
N TYR A 117 -6.74 -4.41 -4.30
CA TYR A 117 -7.38 -3.10 -4.19
C TYR A 117 -8.64 -3.02 -5.06
N GLN A 118 -8.55 -3.41 -6.33
CA GLN A 118 -9.69 -3.41 -7.24
C GLN A 118 -10.82 -4.34 -6.77
N GLN A 119 -10.47 -5.54 -6.24
CA GLN A 119 -11.48 -6.48 -5.75
C GLN A 119 -12.25 -5.93 -4.56
N VAL A 120 -11.59 -5.27 -3.60
CA VAL A 120 -12.29 -4.69 -2.44
C VAL A 120 -13.11 -3.47 -2.86
N LYS A 121 -12.57 -2.59 -3.71
CA LYS A 121 -13.33 -1.45 -4.27
C LYS A 121 -14.65 -1.88 -4.90
N ASN A 122 -14.64 -2.99 -5.63
CA ASN A 122 -15.81 -3.50 -6.36
C ASN A 122 -16.68 -4.46 -5.52
N SER A 123 -16.33 -4.70 -4.26
CA SER A 123 -17.11 -5.59 -3.39
C SER A 123 -18.36 -4.87 -2.85
N LYS A 124 -19.28 -5.65 -2.29
CA LYS A 124 -20.43 -5.09 -1.57
C LYS A 124 -19.94 -4.32 -0.33
N PRO A 125 -20.52 -3.14 -0.05
CA PRO A 125 -20.17 -2.36 1.13
C PRO A 125 -20.89 -2.90 2.38
N ASP A 126 -20.71 -4.18 2.69
CA ASP A 126 -21.35 -4.90 3.78
C ASP A 126 -20.38 -5.28 4.92
N GLY A 127 -19.11 -4.86 4.82
CA GLY A 127 -18.08 -5.10 5.81
C GLY A 127 -17.49 -6.51 5.80
N TYR A 128 -17.92 -7.43 4.94
CA TYR A 128 -17.42 -8.81 4.89
C TYR A 128 -16.20 -9.01 4.00
N LYS A 129 -15.78 -7.98 3.29
CA LYS A 129 -14.52 -7.99 2.55
C LYS A 129 -13.67 -6.81 3.00
N LEU A 130 -12.57 -7.11 3.71
CA LEU A 130 -11.60 -6.14 4.19
C LEU A 130 -10.41 -6.07 3.26
N LEU A 131 -9.76 -4.94 3.21
CA LEU A 131 -8.47 -4.73 2.59
C LEU A 131 -7.43 -4.47 3.67
N TRP A 132 -6.36 -5.26 3.70
CA TRP A 132 -5.14 -4.91 4.42
C TRP A 132 -4.41 -3.83 3.64
N THR A 133 -4.69 -2.60 3.96
CA THR A 133 -4.25 -1.43 3.20
C THR A 133 -2.93 -0.87 3.71
N SER A 134 -2.25 -0.15 2.83
CA SER A 134 -0.94 0.45 3.13
C SER A 134 -0.69 1.67 2.23
N ALA A 135 0.51 2.25 2.31
CA ALA A 135 0.99 3.28 1.41
C ALA A 135 0.86 2.94 -0.10
N ALA A 136 0.58 1.67 -0.43
CA ALA A 136 0.27 1.26 -1.80
C ALA A 136 -0.96 1.98 -2.38
N LEU A 137 -1.90 2.46 -1.53
CA LEU A 137 -3.00 3.33 -1.96
C LEU A 137 -2.54 4.59 -2.71
N ALA A 138 -1.37 5.12 -2.37
CA ALA A 138 -0.79 6.28 -3.03
C ALA A 138 0.19 5.90 -4.16
N THR A 139 0.95 4.81 -4.00
CA THR A 139 1.94 4.41 -5.01
C THR A 139 1.30 3.83 -6.26
N LEU A 140 0.24 3.03 -6.13
CA LEU A 140 -0.44 2.38 -7.26
C LEU A 140 -1.04 3.37 -8.28
N PRO A 141 -1.81 4.40 -7.87
CA PRO A 141 -2.30 5.40 -8.82
C PRO A 141 -1.18 6.27 -9.38
N ALA A 142 -0.15 6.58 -8.59
CA ALA A 142 1.01 7.34 -9.06
C ALA A 142 1.77 6.63 -10.19
N GLN A 143 1.69 5.29 -10.26
CA GLN A 143 2.29 4.46 -11.31
C GLN A 143 1.32 4.14 -12.46
N GLY A 144 0.08 4.55 -12.38
CA GLY A 144 -0.95 4.22 -13.36
C GLY A 144 -1.46 2.76 -13.29
N ASN A 145 -1.17 2.04 -12.21
CA ASN A 145 -1.63 0.67 -12.01
C ASN A 145 -3.12 0.57 -11.66
N ILE A 146 -3.67 1.64 -11.10
CA ILE A 146 -5.11 1.84 -10.84
C ILE A 146 -5.51 3.29 -11.15
N ASP A 147 -6.78 3.51 -11.48
CA ASP A 147 -7.37 4.81 -11.84
C ASP A 147 -8.15 5.49 -10.70
N PHE A 148 -8.02 4.98 -9.48
CA PHE A 148 -8.69 5.49 -8.28
C PHE A 148 -7.68 5.66 -7.13
N GLY A 149 -8.05 6.46 -6.14
CA GLY A 149 -7.25 6.75 -4.95
C GLY A 149 -7.87 6.20 -3.66
N TYR A 150 -7.40 6.73 -2.54
CA TYR A 150 -7.85 6.37 -1.21
C TYR A 150 -9.35 6.67 -0.98
N GLU A 151 -9.92 7.62 -1.71
CA GLU A 151 -11.33 8.03 -1.61
C GLU A 151 -12.30 6.92 -2.00
N ALA A 152 -11.81 5.88 -2.71
CA ALA A 152 -12.60 4.72 -3.12
C ALA A 152 -12.96 3.78 -1.96
N TYR A 153 -12.49 4.08 -0.73
CA TYR A 153 -12.67 3.23 0.44
C TYR A 153 -13.21 4.02 1.64
N ASP A 154 -13.81 3.29 2.58
CA ASP A 154 -13.96 3.74 3.93
C ASP A 154 -12.82 3.14 4.77
N HIS A 155 -12.04 3.99 5.40
CA HIS A 155 -10.90 3.57 6.22
C HIS A 155 -11.39 3.23 7.63
N VAL A 156 -11.06 2.03 8.11
CA VAL A 156 -11.53 1.50 9.39
C VAL A 156 -10.62 1.92 10.54
N ALA A 157 -9.36 1.50 10.48
CA ALA A 157 -8.36 1.82 11.49
C ALA A 157 -6.95 1.71 10.92
N LEU A 158 -6.06 2.60 11.35
CA LEU A 158 -4.61 2.39 11.27
C LEU A 158 -4.19 1.55 12.47
N VAL A 159 -3.28 0.61 12.27
CA VAL A 159 -2.88 -0.30 13.35
C VAL A 159 -1.37 -0.30 13.60
N SER A 160 -0.54 -0.07 12.58
CA SER A 160 0.91 0.01 12.73
C SER A 160 1.57 0.84 11.64
N ALA A 161 2.83 1.18 11.89
CA ALA A 161 3.73 1.77 10.93
C ALA A 161 5.07 1.04 10.95
N GLU A 162 5.70 0.97 9.78
CA GLU A 162 6.96 0.28 9.55
C GLU A 162 7.94 1.23 8.87
N THR A 163 9.20 1.08 9.20
CA THR A 163 10.30 1.77 8.50
C THR A 163 10.90 0.88 7.42
N VAL A 164 11.86 1.40 6.67
CA VAL A 164 12.74 0.60 5.82
C VAL A 164 14.18 0.66 6.34
N THR A 165 14.96 -0.35 5.99
CA THR A 165 16.40 -0.41 6.27
C THR A 165 17.18 -0.40 4.96
N LEU A 166 18.36 0.19 4.94
CA LEU A 166 19.37 -0.08 3.94
C LEU A 166 20.37 -1.07 4.53
N THR A 167 20.50 -2.23 3.90
CA THR A 167 21.17 -3.40 4.44
C THR A 167 22.17 -3.96 3.42
N VAL A 168 23.32 -4.43 3.90
CA VAL A 168 24.38 -5.07 3.11
C VAL A 168 24.70 -6.45 3.66
N ALA A 169 25.39 -7.30 2.88
CA ALA A 169 25.88 -8.57 3.37
C ALA A 169 26.89 -8.36 4.52
N ALA A 170 26.96 -9.27 5.48
CA ALA A 170 27.81 -9.11 6.67
C ALA A 170 29.30 -9.06 6.35
N ASP A 171 29.73 -9.75 5.31
CA ASP A 171 31.09 -9.82 4.80
C ASP A 171 31.47 -8.65 3.89
N SER A 172 30.50 -7.78 3.52
CA SER A 172 30.75 -6.61 2.71
C SER A 172 31.79 -5.69 3.34
N PRO A 173 32.55 -4.91 2.54
CA PRO A 173 33.56 -3.98 3.05
C PRO A 173 32.92 -2.82 3.84
N TRP A 174 31.64 -2.53 3.62
CA TRP A 174 30.95 -1.39 4.19
C TRP A 174 30.47 -1.69 5.61
N LYS A 175 31.01 -0.95 6.57
CA LYS A 175 30.65 -1.09 7.99
C LYS A 175 29.61 -0.06 8.42
N THR A 176 29.54 1.08 7.71
CA THR A 176 28.65 2.20 7.97
C THR A 176 27.99 2.66 6.67
N LEU A 177 26.89 3.43 6.79
CA LEU A 177 26.28 4.11 5.64
C LEU A 177 27.27 5.03 4.93
N LYS A 178 28.14 5.70 5.69
CA LYS A 178 29.20 6.58 5.15
C LYS A 178 30.16 5.81 4.24
N ASP A 179 30.61 4.62 4.66
CA ASP A 179 31.50 3.78 3.84
C ASP A 179 30.80 3.36 2.54
N PHE A 180 29.56 2.91 2.64
CA PHE A 180 28.74 2.52 1.49
C PHE A 180 28.57 3.67 0.49
N LEU A 181 28.17 4.86 0.97
CA LEU A 181 27.94 6.01 0.11
C LEU A 181 29.24 6.56 -0.50
N ALA A 182 30.36 6.51 0.25
CA ALA A 182 31.66 6.95 -0.26
C ALA A 182 32.15 6.05 -1.41
N ASP A 183 32.04 4.74 -1.23
CA ASP A 183 32.39 3.76 -2.26
C ASP A 183 31.46 3.89 -3.47
N ALA A 184 30.15 3.96 -3.23
CA ALA A 184 29.13 4.09 -4.29
C ALA A 184 29.34 5.36 -5.16
N LYS A 185 29.83 6.46 -4.58
CA LYS A 185 30.19 7.69 -5.31
C LYS A 185 31.43 7.53 -6.18
N SER A 186 32.34 6.66 -5.78
CA SER A 186 33.62 6.49 -6.48
C SER A 186 33.55 5.45 -7.63
N ARG A 187 32.51 4.63 -7.67
CA ARG A 187 32.35 3.56 -8.64
C ARG A 187 31.98 4.09 -10.02
N SER A 188 32.50 3.44 -11.06
CA SER A 188 32.11 3.67 -12.46
C SER A 188 30.70 3.14 -12.79
N LYS A 189 30.25 2.14 -12.04
CA LYS A 189 28.88 1.56 -12.16
C LYS A 189 28.13 1.79 -10.85
N PRO A 190 26.86 2.24 -10.92
CA PRO A 190 26.03 2.37 -9.73
C PRO A 190 25.93 1.06 -8.94
N VAL A 191 25.80 1.17 -7.62
CA VAL A 191 25.54 0.02 -6.74
C VAL A 191 24.15 -0.56 -7.03
N THR A 192 24.06 -1.89 -7.01
CA THR A 192 22.80 -2.61 -7.19
C THR A 192 22.04 -2.71 -5.86
N VAL A 193 20.78 -2.26 -5.86
CA VAL A 193 19.94 -2.23 -4.65
C VAL A 193 18.65 -3.00 -4.88
N GLY A 194 18.50 -4.10 -4.15
CA GLY A 194 17.30 -4.94 -4.19
C GLY A 194 16.12 -4.33 -3.43
N ASN A 195 14.91 -4.53 -3.95
CA ASN A 195 13.66 -4.09 -3.35
C ASN A 195 12.53 -5.09 -3.63
N SER A 196 11.33 -4.88 -3.05
CA SER A 196 10.20 -5.82 -3.15
C SER A 196 9.40 -5.74 -4.46
N GLY A 197 9.92 -5.02 -5.47
CA GLY A 197 9.28 -4.88 -6.78
C GLY A 197 9.20 -3.43 -7.25
N ILE A 198 9.12 -3.24 -8.58
CA ILE A 198 9.01 -1.89 -9.17
C ILE A 198 7.77 -1.20 -8.60
N GLY A 199 7.96 0.03 -8.11
CA GLY A 199 6.92 0.87 -7.55
C GLY A 199 6.45 0.48 -6.15
N SER A 200 7.00 -0.57 -5.55
CA SER A 200 6.76 -0.86 -4.14
C SER A 200 7.27 0.27 -3.25
N PHE A 201 6.80 0.33 -2.01
CA PHE A 201 7.29 1.31 -1.04
C PHE A 201 8.81 1.18 -0.83
N THR A 202 9.36 -0.03 -0.80
CA THR A 202 10.81 -0.27 -0.68
C THR A 202 11.59 0.21 -1.91
N HIS A 203 11.02 0.12 -3.13
CA HIS A 203 11.62 0.70 -4.33
C HIS A 203 11.65 2.23 -4.25
N LEU A 204 10.50 2.87 -3.96
CA LEU A 204 10.44 4.33 -3.81
C LEU A 204 11.35 4.83 -2.69
N SER A 205 11.45 4.07 -1.60
CA SER A 205 12.37 4.38 -0.50
C SER A 205 13.83 4.30 -0.92
N ALA A 206 14.21 3.27 -1.69
CA ALA A 206 15.56 3.14 -2.24
C ALA A 206 15.92 4.33 -3.15
N ALA A 207 14.99 4.74 -4.02
CA ALA A 207 15.18 5.89 -4.88
C ALA A 207 15.26 7.20 -4.08
N ALA A 208 14.42 7.39 -3.06
CA ALA A 208 14.50 8.56 -2.19
C ALA A 208 15.83 8.63 -1.43
N ILE A 209 16.35 7.51 -0.96
CA ILE A 209 17.68 7.44 -0.31
C ILE A 209 18.78 7.77 -1.32
N SER A 210 18.72 7.20 -2.54
CA SER A 210 19.64 7.51 -3.65
C SER A 210 19.71 9.01 -3.91
N GLN A 211 18.56 9.64 -4.10
CA GLN A 211 18.42 11.07 -4.37
C GLN A 211 18.94 11.93 -3.19
N ALA A 212 18.49 11.65 -1.97
CA ALA A 212 18.89 12.42 -0.79
C ALA A 212 20.39 12.30 -0.47
N ALA A 213 21.00 11.16 -0.80
CA ALA A 213 22.43 10.94 -0.66
C ALA A 213 23.27 11.47 -1.84
N GLY A 214 22.64 11.82 -2.96
CA GLY A 214 23.29 12.21 -4.22
C GLY A 214 24.17 11.09 -4.79
N VAL A 215 23.68 9.83 -4.72
CA VAL A 215 24.38 8.62 -5.19
C VAL A 215 23.43 7.78 -6.01
N PRO A 216 23.72 7.51 -7.30
CA PRO A 216 22.84 6.71 -8.14
C PRO A 216 22.82 5.24 -7.72
N PHE A 217 21.64 4.64 -7.66
CA PHE A 217 21.43 3.21 -7.43
C PHE A 217 20.88 2.55 -8.71
N THR A 218 21.30 1.31 -8.96
CA THR A 218 20.62 0.43 -9.91
C THR A 218 19.60 -0.40 -9.15
N HIS A 219 18.31 -0.15 -9.37
CA HIS A 219 17.23 -0.82 -8.68
C HIS A 219 16.96 -2.19 -9.26
N ILE A 220 17.04 -3.24 -8.42
CA ILE A 220 16.75 -4.62 -8.80
C ILE A 220 15.45 -5.04 -8.08
N ALA A 221 14.41 -5.27 -8.89
CA ALA A 221 13.09 -5.66 -8.40
C ALA A 221 13.03 -7.17 -8.14
N PHE A 222 12.70 -7.56 -6.90
CA PHE A 222 12.45 -8.95 -6.51
C PHE A 222 10.99 -9.12 -6.07
N GLY A 223 10.55 -10.37 -5.92
CA GLY A 223 9.34 -10.66 -5.15
C GLY A 223 9.59 -10.50 -3.65
N THR A 224 8.52 -10.47 -2.87
CA THR A 224 8.57 -10.36 -1.40
C THR A 224 9.53 -11.41 -0.81
N GLY A 225 10.44 -10.98 0.06
CA GLY A 225 11.41 -11.84 0.76
C GLY A 225 12.63 -12.30 -0.05
N LEU A 226 12.65 -12.11 -1.38
CA LEU A 226 13.75 -12.61 -2.22
C LEU A 226 14.98 -11.69 -2.24
N ALA A 227 14.83 -10.41 -1.95
CA ALA A 227 15.95 -9.47 -1.98
C ALA A 227 17.03 -9.81 -0.95
N VAL A 228 16.64 -10.26 0.24
CA VAL A 228 17.59 -10.64 1.32
C VAL A 228 18.40 -11.88 0.93
N THR A 229 17.76 -12.89 0.33
CA THR A 229 18.45 -14.09 -0.15
C THR A 229 19.47 -13.76 -1.24
N ASN A 230 19.09 -12.89 -2.18
CA ASN A 230 20.00 -12.44 -3.26
C ASN A 230 21.14 -11.56 -2.72
N LEU A 231 20.90 -10.79 -1.64
CA LEU A 231 21.95 -10.04 -0.96
C LEU A 231 22.99 -10.96 -0.31
N ILE A 232 22.53 -11.97 0.43
CA ILE A 232 23.40 -12.97 1.07
C ILE A 232 24.18 -13.76 0.02
N GLY A 233 23.56 -14.05 -1.12
CA GLY A 233 24.20 -14.74 -2.25
C GLY A 233 25.17 -13.87 -3.07
N GLY A 234 25.33 -12.58 -2.74
CA GLY A 234 26.24 -11.67 -3.46
C GLY A 234 25.75 -11.26 -4.86
N HIS A 235 24.45 -11.45 -5.16
CA HIS A 235 23.87 -11.09 -6.45
C HIS A 235 23.51 -9.60 -6.54
N ILE A 236 23.46 -8.90 -5.42
CA ILE A 236 23.25 -7.46 -5.30
C ILE A 236 24.15 -6.88 -4.20
N ASP A 237 24.46 -5.59 -4.31
CA ASP A 237 25.35 -4.89 -3.36
C ASP A 237 24.64 -4.55 -2.04
N ALA A 238 23.38 -4.14 -2.10
CA ALA A 238 22.57 -3.77 -0.94
C ALA A 238 21.10 -4.11 -1.15
N SER A 239 20.30 -4.01 -0.11
CA SER A 239 18.84 -4.10 -0.20
C SER A 239 18.16 -3.02 0.63
N VAL A 240 17.00 -2.53 0.17
CA VAL A 240 16.08 -1.71 0.95
C VAL A 240 14.82 -2.52 1.19
N GLN A 241 14.62 -2.92 2.45
CA GLN A 241 13.54 -3.80 2.88
C GLN A 241 12.98 -3.38 4.24
N HIS A 242 11.83 -3.94 4.60
CA HIS A 242 11.30 -3.77 5.96
C HIS A 242 12.10 -4.60 6.96
N PRO A 243 12.26 -4.13 8.21
CA PRO A 243 13.00 -4.84 9.25
C PRO A 243 12.55 -6.29 9.45
N ALA A 244 11.24 -6.55 9.38
CA ALA A 244 10.67 -7.89 9.54
C ALA A 244 11.23 -8.91 8.51
N GLU A 245 11.48 -8.48 7.28
CA GLU A 245 12.01 -9.33 6.21
C GLU A 245 13.50 -9.65 6.40
N ILE A 246 14.22 -8.80 7.13
CA ILE A 246 15.66 -8.89 7.36
C ILE A 246 15.99 -9.55 8.70
N LEU A 247 15.04 -9.57 9.63
CA LEU A 247 15.24 -9.91 11.03
C LEU A 247 15.99 -11.24 11.24
N ALA A 248 15.59 -12.28 10.53
CA ALA A 248 16.21 -13.61 10.66
C ALA A 248 17.69 -13.58 10.22
N ALA A 249 17.97 -12.99 9.06
CA ALA A 249 19.33 -12.84 8.53
C ALA A 249 20.20 -11.91 9.39
N TYR A 250 19.63 -10.86 9.95
CA TYR A 250 20.29 -9.94 10.87
C TYR A 250 20.69 -10.64 12.18
N LYS A 251 19.73 -11.35 12.81
CA LYS A 251 20.01 -12.14 14.03
C LYS A 251 20.99 -13.28 13.78
N GLY A 252 20.98 -13.85 12.57
CA GLY A 252 21.94 -14.87 12.13
C GLY A 252 23.32 -14.31 11.75
N GLY A 253 23.54 -13.00 11.84
CA GLY A 253 24.83 -12.38 11.48
C GLY A 253 25.19 -12.45 10.00
N GLN A 254 24.21 -12.72 9.12
CA GLN A 254 24.40 -12.85 7.67
C GLN A 254 24.36 -11.50 6.94
N VAL A 255 23.72 -10.51 7.54
CA VAL A 255 23.59 -9.16 6.99
C VAL A 255 23.88 -8.09 8.04
N ARG A 256 24.17 -6.88 7.58
CA ARG A 256 24.37 -5.68 8.41
C ARG A 256 23.42 -4.59 7.95
N MET A 257 22.56 -4.11 8.86
CA MET A 257 21.77 -2.90 8.64
C MET A 257 22.67 -1.67 8.79
N LEU A 258 22.75 -0.84 7.76
CA LEU A 258 23.54 0.40 7.79
C LEU A 258 22.73 1.58 8.34
N THR A 259 21.42 1.53 8.17
CA THR A 259 20.50 2.59 8.62
C THR A 259 19.05 2.11 8.66
N VAL A 260 18.23 2.83 9.43
CA VAL A 260 16.76 2.78 9.41
C VAL A 260 16.20 4.14 9.00
N SER A 261 15.04 4.16 8.37
CA SER A 261 14.42 5.40 7.86
C SER A 261 13.46 6.09 8.85
N SER A 262 13.34 5.58 10.06
CA SER A 262 12.51 6.15 11.13
C SER A 262 13.12 7.43 11.72
N ASP A 263 12.30 8.24 12.40
CA ASP A 263 12.75 9.45 13.11
C ASP A 263 13.65 9.12 14.31
N GLN A 264 13.42 7.97 14.94
CA GLN A 264 14.19 7.47 16.08
C GLN A 264 14.68 6.05 15.83
N ARG A 265 15.72 5.62 16.53
CA ARG A 265 16.19 4.23 16.50
C ARG A 265 15.09 3.29 16.98
N ILE A 266 15.00 2.12 16.33
CA ILE A 266 14.02 1.10 16.68
C ILE A 266 14.53 0.29 17.87
N PRO A 267 13.73 0.05 18.91
CA PRO A 267 14.18 -0.70 20.10
C PRO A 267 14.76 -2.07 19.78
N ALA A 268 14.18 -2.80 18.82
CA ALA A 268 14.66 -4.10 18.38
C ALA A 268 16.03 -4.04 17.66
N PHE A 269 16.46 -2.86 17.20
CA PHE A 269 17.70 -2.60 16.45
C PHE A 269 18.40 -1.33 16.95
N LYS A 270 18.49 -1.19 18.28
CA LYS A 270 18.99 0.01 18.97
C LYS A 270 20.38 0.49 18.53
N ASP A 271 21.19 -0.42 18.01
CA ASP A 271 22.55 -0.12 17.54
C ASP A 271 22.58 0.37 16.08
N VAL A 272 21.45 0.29 15.35
CA VAL A 272 21.36 0.76 13.98
C VAL A 272 20.94 2.24 13.96
N PRO A 273 21.79 3.14 13.43
CA PRO A 273 21.48 4.57 13.39
C PRO A 273 20.40 4.89 12.35
N THR A 274 19.67 6.00 12.56
CA THR A 274 18.70 6.51 11.58
C THR A 274 19.39 7.24 10.44
N LEU A 275 18.70 7.44 9.30
CA LEU A 275 19.16 8.30 8.21
C LEU A 275 19.45 9.72 8.72
N LYS A 276 18.59 10.25 9.59
CA LYS A 276 18.69 11.59 10.18
C LYS A 276 19.94 11.75 11.04
N GLU A 277 20.26 10.76 11.90
CA GLU A 277 21.50 10.74 12.69
C GLU A 277 22.77 10.73 11.82
N GLN A 278 22.64 10.25 10.59
CA GLN A 278 23.75 10.17 9.62
C GLN A 278 23.74 11.32 8.60
N GLY A 279 22.96 12.39 8.86
CA GLY A 279 22.96 13.63 8.07
C GLY A 279 22.02 13.60 6.85
N ILE A 280 21.23 12.56 6.66
CA ILE A 280 20.22 12.47 5.60
C ILE A 280 18.86 12.76 6.22
N ASN A 281 18.35 13.97 6.01
CA ASN A 281 17.03 14.38 6.54
C ASN A 281 15.90 13.77 5.71
N LEU A 282 15.72 12.47 5.83
CA LEU A 282 14.71 11.69 5.13
C LEU A 282 14.04 10.74 6.12
N MET A 283 12.71 10.79 6.21
CA MET A 283 11.90 9.86 6.97
C MET A 283 10.93 9.16 6.01
N LEU A 284 10.95 7.84 6.02
CA LEU A 284 10.11 6.99 5.18
C LEU A 284 9.40 5.98 6.07
N GLU A 285 8.09 6.07 6.14
CA GLU A 285 7.26 5.24 6.98
C GLU A 285 6.17 4.56 6.15
N GLN A 286 6.16 3.24 6.15
CA GLN A 286 5.06 2.47 5.60
C GLN A 286 4.05 2.20 6.71
N TRP A 287 2.82 2.58 6.48
CA TRP A 287 1.74 2.32 7.42
C TRP A 287 0.93 1.08 7.02
N ARG A 288 0.26 0.47 8.00
CA ARG A 288 -0.66 -0.65 7.83
C ARG A 288 -2.00 -0.31 8.49
N GLY A 289 -3.04 -0.53 7.76
CA GLY A 289 -4.40 -0.30 8.23
C GLY A 289 -5.41 -1.22 7.56
N VAL A 290 -6.65 -1.04 7.93
CA VAL A 290 -7.78 -1.79 7.36
C VAL A 290 -8.75 -0.83 6.72
N SER A 291 -9.20 -1.19 5.51
CA SER A 291 -10.21 -0.45 4.75
C SER A 291 -11.27 -1.40 4.22
N VAL A 292 -12.41 -0.85 3.86
CA VAL A 292 -13.54 -1.56 3.25
C VAL A 292 -14.04 -0.79 2.02
N ALA A 293 -14.91 -1.40 1.24
CA ALA A 293 -15.57 -0.72 0.12
C ALA A 293 -16.28 0.55 0.59
N LYS A 294 -16.22 1.59 -0.23
CA LYS A 294 -16.89 2.88 0.02
C LYS A 294 -18.39 2.70 0.18
N GLY A 295 -18.99 3.39 1.16
CA GLY A 295 -20.42 3.32 1.45
C GLY A 295 -20.80 2.21 2.43
N THR A 296 -19.84 1.60 3.13
CA THR A 296 -20.12 0.64 4.20
C THR A 296 -20.91 1.33 5.33
N PRO A 297 -22.02 0.74 5.80
CA PRO A 297 -22.86 1.36 6.83
C PRO A 297 -22.08 1.72 8.10
N LYS A 298 -22.32 2.90 8.62
CA LYS A 298 -21.60 3.42 9.81
C LYS A 298 -21.59 2.45 11.01
N PRO A 299 -22.69 1.77 11.38
CA PRO A 299 -22.65 0.83 12.50
C PRO A 299 -21.71 -0.36 12.28
N ILE A 300 -21.50 -0.79 11.02
CA ILE A 300 -20.51 -1.83 10.66
C ILE A 300 -19.10 -1.27 10.78
N LEU A 301 -18.87 -0.04 10.27
CA LEU A 301 -17.57 0.64 10.40
C LEU A 301 -17.19 0.81 11.88
N ASP A 302 -18.12 1.28 12.72
CA ASP A 302 -17.90 1.47 14.16
C ASP A 302 -17.56 0.15 14.86
N ARG A 303 -18.23 -0.96 14.49
CA ARG A 303 -17.96 -2.29 15.06
C ARG A 303 -16.58 -2.82 14.66
N LEU A 304 -16.20 -2.65 13.39
CA LEU A 304 -14.86 -3.01 12.90
C LEU A 304 -13.79 -2.12 13.54
N GLU A 305 -13.97 -0.80 13.53
CA GLU A 305 -13.04 0.15 14.16
C GLU A 305 -12.76 -0.21 15.62
N ALA A 306 -13.82 -0.42 16.39
CA ALA A 306 -13.68 -0.76 17.81
C ALA A 306 -12.86 -2.05 18.02
N ALA A 307 -13.09 -3.09 17.21
CA ALA A 307 -12.39 -4.36 17.30
C ALA A 307 -10.90 -4.23 16.90
N PHE A 308 -10.61 -3.56 15.78
CA PHE A 308 -9.23 -3.35 15.34
C PHE A 308 -8.45 -2.44 16.29
N LEU A 309 -9.05 -1.36 16.80
CA LEU A 309 -8.40 -0.48 17.76
C LEU A 309 -8.12 -1.17 19.11
N LYS A 310 -9.04 -2.00 19.58
CA LYS A 310 -8.82 -2.81 20.79
C LYS A 310 -7.62 -3.73 20.62
N ALA A 311 -7.53 -4.42 19.48
CA ALA A 311 -6.37 -5.26 19.15
C ALA A 311 -5.09 -4.44 19.02
N ALA A 312 -5.12 -3.33 18.27
CA ALA A 312 -3.95 -2.49 18.01
C ALA A 312 -3.38 -1.76 19.24
N LYS A 313 -4.20 -1.57 20.28
CA LYS A 313 -3.79 -0.98 21.58
C LYS A 313 -3.33 -2.01 22.59
N SER A 314 -3.46 -3.31 22.33
CA SER A 314 -3.08 -4.35 23.28
C SER A 314 -1.57 -4.51 23.40
N ASP A 315 -1.10 -4.93 24.57
CA ASP A 315 0.32 -5.23 24.80
C ASP A 315 0.81 -6.33 23.85
N GLU A 316 -0.05 -7.30 23.49
CA GLU A 316 0.27 -8.37 22.54
C GLU A 316 0.62 -7.82 21.15
N TRP A 317 -0.11 -6.80 20.67
CA TRP A 317 0.18 -6.16 19.40
C TRP A 317 1.40 -5.25 19.46
N VAL A 318 1.55 -4.47 20.54
CA VAL A 318 2.71 -3.60 20.77
C VAL A 318 3.99 -4.42 20.77
N GLN A 319 4.05 -5.49 21.56
CA GLN A 319 5.22 -6.40 21.63
C GLN A 319 5.51 -7.07 20.28
N TYR A 320 4.46 -7.47 19.54
CA TYR A 320 4.63 -7.99 18.19
C TYR A 320 5.29 -6.93 17.29
N CYS A 321 4.76 -5.72 17.22
CA CYS A 321 5.32 -4.64 16.42
C CYS A 321 6.80 -4.40 16.77
N GLU A 322 7.13 -4.24 18.05
CA GLU A 322 8.51 -4.04 18.50
C GLU A 322 9.42 -5.19 18.10
N SER A 323 8.94 -6.44 18.20
CA SER A 323 9.73 -7.63 17.88
C SER A 323 10.13 -7.73 16.39
N VAL A 324 9.37 -7.08 15.52
CA VAL A 324 9.62 -7.06 14.05
C VAL A 324 10.12 -5.70 13.55
N GLY A 325 10.40 -4.76 14.46
CA GLY A 325 10.88 -3.42 14.10
C GLY A 325 9.82 -2.52 13.51
N ALA A 326 8.55 -2.76 13.82
CA ALA A 326 7.42 -1.89 13.55
C ALA A 326 7.01 -1.13 14.82
N VAL A 327 6.11 -0.16 14.68
CA VAL A 327 5.53 0.61 15.78
C VAL A 327 4.01 0.45 15.75
N ALA A 328 3.40 0.10 16.88
CA ALA A 328 1.95 0.15 17.02
C ALA A 328 1.48 1.61 16.92
N LYS A 329 0.55 1.87 15.99
CA LYS A 329 0.08 3.23 15.68
C LYS A 329 -1.45 3.26 15.52
N PRO A 330 -2.20 3.00 16.58
CA PRO A 330 -3.65 2.95 16.50
C PRO A 330 -4.26 4.33 16.24
N MET A 331 -5.00 4.46 15.11
CA MET A 331 -5.79 5.66 14.79
C MET A 331 -7.22 5.27 14.46
N VAL A 332 -8.18 6.06 14.95
CA VAL A 332 -9.59 5.96 14.58
C VAL A 332 -9.84 6.29 13.11
N SER A 333 -10.93 5.83 12.54
CA SER A 333 -11.31 5.98 11.13
C SER A 333 -11.16 7.42 10.62
N THR A 334 -11.65 8.41 11.37
CA THR A 334 -11.59 9.83 10.97
C THR A 334 -10.17 10.36 10.87
N ASP A 335 -9.30 10.02 11.81
CA ASP A 335 -7.91 10.48 11.82
C ASP A 335 -7.07 9.67 10.83
N PHE A 336 -7.36 8.39 10.68
CA PHE A 336 -6.74 7.57 9.66
C PHE A 336 -7.06 8.07 8.24
N THR A 337 -8.29 8.48 7.96
CA THR A 337 -8.66 9.07 6.67
C THR A 337 -7.88 10.35 6.37
N LYS A 338 -7.71 11.24 7.35
CA LYS A 338 -6.89 12.47 7.21
C LYS A 338 -5.43 12.11 6.96
N PHE A 339 -4.90 11.17 7.75
CA PHE A 339 -3.53 10.70 7.62
C PHE A 339 -3.26 10.12 6.22
N VAL A 340 -4.17 9.30 5.67
CA VAL A 340 -4.03 8.73 4.32
C VAL A 340 -4.03 9.82 3.26
N ALA A 341 -4.87 10.86 3.39
CA ALA A 341 -4.90 11.98 2.46
C ALA A 341 -3.57 12.77 2.45
N GLU A 342 -2.98 12.99 3.61
CA GLU A 342 -1.68 13.64 3.74
C GLU A 342 -0.55 12.78 3.15
N GLN A 343 -0.57 11.49 3.44
CA GLN A 343 0.39 10.53 2.91
C GLN A 343 0.28 10.36 1.39
N ASP A 344 -0.92 10.36 0.83
CA ASP A 344 -1.15 10.29 -0.62
C ASP A 344 -0.43 11.43 -1.34
N LYS A 345 -0.57 12.67 -0.84
CA LYS A 345 0.13 13.83 -1.40
C LYS A 345 1.65 13.65 -1.36
N GLN A 346 2.21 13.28 -0.19
CA GLN A 346 3.65 13.12 -0.01
C GLN A 346 4.23 12.04 -0.92
N ILE A 347 3.55 10.88 -1.00
CA ILE A 347 4.02 9.74 -1.80
C ILE A 347 3.91 10.04 -3.31
N ARG A 348 2.84 10.72 -3.76
CA ARG A 348 2.72 11.14 -5.17
C ARG A 348 3.81 12.13 -5.55
N ASP A 349 4.17 13.04 -4.67
CA ASP A 349 5.26 13.99 -4.94
C ASP A 349 6.61 13.25 -5.02
N LEU A 350 6.87 12.30 -4.13
CA LEU A 350 8.05 11.45 -4.20
C LEU A 350 8.08 10.60 -5.49
N ALA A 351 6.96 10.01 -5.89
CA ALA A 351 6.88 9.19 -7.09
C ALA A 351 7.17 9.99 -8.38
N LYS A 352 6.78 11.26 -8.44
CA LYS A 352 7.12 12.15 -9.58
C LYS A 352 8.63 12.36 -9.71
N THR A 353 9.33 12.56 -8.60
CA THR A 353 10.78 12.77 -8.62
C THR A 353 11.52 11.52 -9.11
N VAL A 354 11.06 10.33 -8.70
CA VAL A 354 11.66 9.03 -9.13
C VAL A 354 11.42 8.75 -10.62
N GLN A 355 10.26 9.12 -11.19
CA GLN A 355 9.97 8.93 -12.61
C GLN A 355 10.82 9.81 -13.53
N THR A 356 11.34 10.94 -13.05
CA THR A 356 12.23 11.81 -13.84
C THR A 356 13.65 11.24 -13.96
N GLU A 357 14.07 10.36 -13.06
CA GLU A 357 15.41 9.73 -13.10
C GLU A 357 15.48 8.47 -13.98
N THR A 358 14.34 7.90 -14.35
CA THR A 358 14.26 6.68 -15.19
C THR A 358 14.06 6.96 -16.69
N LYS A 359 14.01 8.22 -17.09
CA LYS A 359 14.00 8.68 -18.49
C LYS A 359 15.36 9.22 -18.90
#